data_993b0392f3494f6851dea6db48a10ea2
#
_entry.id   993b0392f3494f6851dea6db48a10ea2
#
_cell.length_a   1.000
_cell.length_b   1.000
_cell.length_c   1.000
_cell.angle_alpha   90.00
_cell.angle_beta   90.00
_cell.angle_gamma   90.00
#
_symmetry.space_group_name_H-M   'P 1'
#
loop_
_entity.id
_entity.type
_entity.pdbx_description
1 polymer ?
#
loop_
_entity_poly.entity_id
_entity_poly.type
_entity_poly.pdbx_seq_one_letter_code
_entity_poly.pdbx_strand_id
1 'polypeptide(L)'
;LIHYLPFSLDTVVTLNGISIIFFLILITVIQNIILIYIVLSWVNDFYEIGSKEITHVTGIFSKTRRSYPYRDIQSITVHQGFMGRLLNYGEINLYIPTLGHDLHFREVASPRRFVELVKEANPNLSGGKYIFRR
;
A
#
# COMPACT_ATOMS: atom_id res chain seq x y z
N LEU A 1 -47.49 30.73 42.60
CA LEU A 1 -47.58 30.56 41.13
C LEU A 1 -46.18 30.45 40.52
N ILE A 2 -45.31 29.53 41.06
CA ILE A 2 -44.01 29.18 40.49
C ILE A 2 -43.88 27.65 40.62
N HIS A 3 -44.60 26.98 39.80
CA HIS A 3 -44.52 25.54 39.69
C HIS A 3 -44.60 25.22 38.21
N TYR A 4 -43.45 25.07 37.54
CA TYR A 4 -43.26 24.33 36.29
C TYR A 4 -41.90 24.72 35.70
N LEU A 5 -40.84 24.31 36.36
CA LEU A 5 -39.60 23.99 35.63
C LEU A 5 -39.30 22.50 35.86
N PRO A 6 -39.80 21.61 34.98
CA PRO A 6 -39.55 20.19 35.09
C PRO A 6 -38.13 19.80 34.63
N PHE A 7 -37.23 20.76 34.50
CA PHE A 7 -35.89 20.52 34.06
C PHE A 7 -34.93 20.85 35.20
N SER A 8 -34.64 19.86 36.05
CA SER A 8 -33.62 19.99 37.08
C SER A 8 -32.23 20.15 36.45
N LEU A 9 -31.36 20.95 37.05
CA LEU A 9 -29.99 21.12 36.61
C LEU A 9 -29.27 19.74 36.47
N ASP A 10 -29.62 18.79 37.32
CA ASP A 10 -29.11 17.41 37.26
C ASP A 10 -29.51 16.70 35.95
N THR A 11 -30.70 16.94 35.45
CA THR A 11 -31.16 16.36 34.16
C THR A 11 -30.38 16.95 32.99
N VAL A 12 -30.10 18.26 33.01
CA VAL A 12 -29.28 18.90 31.96
C VAL A 12 -27.86 18.41 31.97
N VAL A 13 -27.26 18.27 33.14
CA VAL A 13 -25.87 17.76 33.30
C VAL A 13 -25.77 16.31 32.86
N THR A 14 -26.73 15.45 33.18
CA THR A 14 -26.73 14.03 32.76
C THR A 14 -26.95 13.90 31.24
N LEU A 15 -27.85 14.66 30.63
CA LEU A 15 -28.09 14.66 29.19
C LEU A 15 -26.83 15.12 28.42
N ASN A 16 -26.16 16.18 28.90
CA ASN A 16 -24.91 16.64 28.29
C ASN A 16 -23.79 15.60 28.46
N GLY A 17 -23.70 14.94 29.62
CA GLY A 17 -22.76 13.87 29.84
C GLY A 17 -22.95 12.67 28.90
N ILE A 18 -24.18 12.22 28.72
CA ILE A 18 -24.54 11.16 27.79
C ILE A 18 -24.21 11.54 26.35
N SER A 19 -24.51 12.78 25.95
CA SER A 19 -24.17 13.27 24.60
C SER A 19 -22.67 13.28 24.34
N ILE A 20 -21.87 13.71 25.31
CA ILE A 20 -20.40 13.72 25.20
C ILE A 20 -19.87 12.29 25.05
N ILE A 21 -20.36 11.36 25.88
CA ILE A 21 -19.96 9.95 25.80
C ILE A 21 -20.33 9.37 24.44
N PHE A 22 -21.52 9.66 23.94
CA PHE A 22 -21.95 9.21 22.60
C PHE A 22 -21.02 9.72 21.50
N PHE A 23 -20.67 11.01 21.53
CA PHE A 23 -19.73 11.59 20.57
C PHE A 23 -18.33 10.98 20.67
N LEU A 24 -17.82 10.71 21.86
CA LEU A 24 -16.53 10.05 22.04
C LEU A 24 -16.54 8.64 21.47
N ILE A 25 -17.60 7.87 21.72
CA ILE A 25 -17.75 6.52 21.14
C ILE A 25 -17.81 6.61 19.62
N LEU A 26 -18.59 7.54 19.06
CA LEU A 26 -18.71 7.72 17.62
C LEU A 26 -17.37 8.05 16.96
N ILE A 27 -16.60 8.98 17.54
CA ILE A 27 -15.27 9.34 17.07
C ILE A 27 -14.34 8.13 17.12
N THR A 28 -14.35 7.37 18.21
CA THR A 28 -13.52 6.17 18.36
C THR A 28 -13.85 5.12 17.31
N VAL A 29 -15.12 4.90 17.02
CA VAL A 29 -15.56 3.94 15.98
C VAL A 29 -15.08 4.39 14.60
N ILE A 30 -15.26 5.67 14.26
CA ILE A 30 -14.81 6.23 12.99
C ILE A 30 -13.28 6.08 12.84
N GLN A 31 -12.54 6.41 13.89
CA GLN A 31 -11.07 6.29 13.90
C GLN A 31 -10.61 4.84 13.67
N ASN A 32 -11.27 3.85 14.29
CA ASN A 32 -10.98 2.44 14.07
C ASN A 32 -11.31 1.99 12.64
N ILE A 33 -12.42 2.45 12.07
CA ILE A 33 -12.79 2.14 10.68
C ILE A 33 -11.73 2.67 9.71
N ILE A 34 -11.27 3.92 9.91
CA ILE A 34 -10.23 4.53 9.09
C ILE A 34 -8.92 3.75 9.21
N LEU A 35 -8.54 3.35 10.42
CA LEU A 35 -7.32 2.56 10.67
C LEU A 35 -7.40 1.21 9.96
N ILE A 36 -8.50 0.49 10.09
CA ILE A 36 -8.74 -0.78 9.40
C ILE A 36 -8.67 -0.58 7.88
N TYR A 37 -9.28 0.49 7.35
CA TYR A 37 -9.23 0.79 5.92
C TYR A 37 -7.80 1.02 5.42
N ILE A 38 -6.99 1.79 6.18
CA ILE A 38 -5.57 2.03 5.85
C ILE A 38 -4.79 0.72 5.83
N VAL A 39 -4.95 -0.12 6.85
CA VAL A 39 -4.27 -1.42 6.94
C VAL A 39 -4.69 -2.34 5.79
N LEU A 40 -5.98 -2.43 5.50
CA LEU A 40 -6.49 -3.24 4.38
C LEU A 40 -6.00 -2.71 3.02
N SER A 41 -5.92 -1.40 2.84
CA SER A 41 -5.36 -0.79 1.63
C SER A 41 -3.89 -1.18 1.45
N TRP A 42 -3.13 -1.22 2.52
CA TRP A 42 -1.71 -1.54 2.49
C TRP A 42 -1.44 -3.03 2.19
N VAL A 43 -2.27 -3.91 2.73
CA VAL A 43 -2.14 -5.37 2.54
C VAL A 43 -2.61 -5.82 1.14
N ASN A 44 -3.48 -5.05 0.49
CA ASN A 44 -4.08 -5.46 -0.81
C ASN A 44 -3.25 -5.09 -2.05
N ASP A 45 -2.16 -4.33 -1.90
CA ASP A 45 -1.22 -4.08 -2.99
C ASP A 45 -0.04 -5.03 -2.85
N PHE A 46 -0.07 -6.16 -3.57
CA PHE A 46 1.03 -7.11 -3.56
C PHE A 46 1.40 -7.55 -4.99
N TYR A 47 2.66 -7.92 -5.13
CA TYR A 47 3.23 -8.39 -6.38
C TYR A 47 3.53 -9.88 -6.27
N GLU A 48 2.96 -10.66 -7.17
CA GLU A 48 3.29 -12.08 -7.32
C GLU A 48 4.43 -12.20 -8.33
N ILE A 49 5.60 -12.59 -7.86
CA ILE A 49 6.77 -12.83 -8.70
C ILE A 49 6.71 -14.29 -9.15
N GLY A 50 6.21 -14.50 -10.36
CA GLY A 50 6.21 -15.81 -11.00
C GLY A 50 7.57 -16.13 -11.63
N SER A 51 7.72 -17.34 -12.17
CA SER A 51 8.95 -17.76 -12.86
C SER A 51 9.12 -17.13 -14.25
N LYS A 52 8.05 -16.66 -14.90
CA LYS A 52 8.06 -16.12 -16.27
C LYS A 52 7.42 -14.73 -16.41
N GLU A 53 6.69 -14.30 -15.40
CA GLU A 53 5.96 -13.04 -15.38
C GLU A 53 5.84 -12.48 -13.98
N ILE A 54 5.67 -11.16 -13.88
CA ILE A 54 5.26 -10.48 -12.67
C ILE A 54 3.79 -10.15 -12.77
N THR A 55 3.02 -10.52 -11.77
CA THR A 55 1.61 -10.18 -11.68
C THR A 55 1.39 -9.13 -10.60
N HIS A 56 0.88 -7.99 -11.01
CA HIS A 56 0.45 -6.93 -10.10
C HIS A 56 -1.02 -7.13 -9.75
N VAL A 57 -1.30 -7.32 -8.48
CA VAL A 57 -2.66 -7.48 -7.96
C VAL A 57 -3.01 -6.24 -7.16
N THR A 58 -4.01 -5.50 -7.61
CA THR A 58 -4.51 -4.30 -6.94
C THR A 58 -5.99 -4.39 -6.67
N GLY A 59 -6.43 -3.74 -5.59
CA GLY A 59 -7.84 -3.53 -5.25
C GLY A 59 -8.31 -4.29 -4.03
N ILE A 60 -9.15 -3.63 -3.22
CA ILE A 60 -9.72 -4.17 -1.98
C ILE A 60 -10.97 -5.01 -2.28
N PHE A 61 -11.91 -4.49 -3.05
CA PHE A 61 -13.18 -5.14 -3.37
C PHE A 61 -13.20 -5.80 -4.75
N SER A 62 -12.47 -5.25 -5.71
CA SER A 62 -12.32 -5.78 -7.05
C SER A 62 -10.84 -5.95 -7.38
N LYS A 63 -10.38 -7.19 -7.34
CA LYS A 63 -8.98 -7.52 -7.63
C LYS A 63 -8.74 -7.43 -9.13
N THR A 64 -7.94 -6.46 -9.55
CA THR A 64 -7.44 -6.37 -10.91
C THR A 64 -6.06 -7.02 -10.97
N ARG A 65 -5.92 -8.03 -11.84
CA ARG A 65 -4.63 -8.70 -12.09
C ARG A 65 -4.09 -8.25 -13.43
N ARG A 66 -2.86 -7.78 -13.44
CA ARG A 66 -2.12 -7.44 -14.66
C ARG A 66 -0.81 -8.19 -14.66
N SER A 67 -0.64 -9.09 -15.64
CA SER A 67 0.58 -9.87 -15.81
C SER A 67 1.48 -9.22 -16.84
N TYR A 68 2.77 -9.15 -16.53
CA TYR A 68 3.81 -8.60 -17.38
C TYR A 68 4.88 -9.67 -17.61
N PRO A 69 4.99 -10.24 -18.82
CA PRO A 69 6.00 -11.24 -19.13
C PRO A 69 7.40 -10.65 -19.04
N TYR A 70 8.35 -11.35 -18.45
CA TYR A 70 9.74 -10.89 -18.32
C TYR A 70 10.43 -10.64 -19.65
N ARG A 71 10.04 -11.35 -20.69
CA ARG A 71 10.60 -11.18 -22.04
C ARG A 71 10.34 -9.81 -22.66
N ASP A 72 9.31 -9.12 -22.22
CA ASP A 72 8.91 -7.81 -22.74
C ASP A 72 9.61 -6.66 -22.00
N ILE A 73 10.36 -6.98 -20.93
CA ILE A 73 11.11 -6.00 -20.15
C ILE A 73 12.39 -5.66 -20.88
N GLN A 74 12.60 -4.40 -21.24
CA GLN A 74 13.81 -3.94 -21.90
C GLN A 74 14.89 -3.48 -20.92
N SER A 75 14.49 -2.82 -19.82
CA SER A 75 15.45 -2.39 -18.80
C SER A 75 14.85 -2.47 -17.40
N ILE A 76 15.75 -2.69 -16.42
CA ILE A 76 15.41 -2.72 -14.99
C ILE A 76 16.34 -1.73 -14.27
N THR A 77 15.73 -0.89 -13.44
CA THR A 77 16.46 -0.02 -12.53
C THR A 77 16.00 -0.28 -11.10
N VAL A 78 16.93 -0.52 -10.21
CA VAL A 78 16.68 -0.77 -8.78
C VAL A 78 17.18 0.39 -7.97
N HIS A 79 16.27 1.00 -7.20
CA HIS A 79 16.58 2.04 -6.25
C HIS A 79 16.48 1.49 -4.83
N GLN A 80 17.60 1.50 -4.09
CA GLN A 80 17.65 1.10 -2.70
C GLN A 80 18.21 2.21 -1.83
N GLY A 81 17.41 2.69 -0.87
CA GLY A 81 17.90 3.55 0.19
C GLY A 81 18.64 2.76 1.27
N PHE A 82 19.23 3.46 2.24
CA PHE A 82 19.95 2.84 3.35
C PHE A 82 19.09 1.81 4.12
N MET A 83 17.87 2.18 4.50
CA MET A 83 16.92 1.28 5.18
C MET A 83 16.48 0.12 4.28
N GLY A 84 16.28 0.36 2.98
CA GLY A 84 15.96 -0.68 2.02
C GLY A 84 17.05 -1.74 1.89
N ARG A 85 18.32 -1.35 2.03
CA ARG A 85 19.46 -2.29 2.05
C ARG A 85 19.49 -3.11 3.33
N LEU A 86 19.22 -2.48 4.48
CA LEU A 86 19.22 -3.17 5.77
C LEU A 86 18.07 -4.18 5.89
N LEU A 87 16.89 -3.81 5.40
CA LEU A 87 15.67 -4.62 5.46
C LEU A 87 15.40 -5.42 4.18
N ASN A 88 16.34 -5.40 3.22
CA ASN A 88 16.28 -6.15 1.95
C ASN A 88 15.03 -5.85 1.10
N TYR A 89 14.62 -4.59 1.03
CA TYR A 89 13.58 -4.12 0.12
C TYR A 89 14.08 -2.97 -0.76
N GLY A 90 13.37 -2.69 -1.86
CA GLY A 90 13.73 -1.61 -2.77
C GLY A 90 12.61 -1.29 -3.75
N GLU A 91 12.77 -0.17 -4.43
CA GLU A 91 11.93 0.24 -5.53
C GLU A 91 12.52 -0.27 -6.84
N ILE A 92 11.67 -0.86 -7.69
CA ILE A 92 12.05 -1.39 -8.99
C ILE A 92 11.29 -0.65 -10.06
N ASN A 93 12.01 -0.10 -11.02
CA ASN A 93 11.44 0.53 -12.21
C ASN A 93 11.72 -0.36 -13.41
N LEU A 94 10.65 -0.80 -14.07
CA LEU A 94 10.68 -1.63 -15.27
C LEU A 94 10.27 -0.79 -16.47
N TYR A 95 11.08 -0.81 -17.52
CA TYR A 95 10.72 -0.24 -18.79
C TYR A 95 10.25 -1.33 -19.77
N ILE A 96 8.99 -1.22 -20.19
CA ILE A 96 8.35 -2.13 -21.14
C ILE A 96 7.90 -1.29 -22.32
N PRO A 97 8.57 -1.38 -23.49
CA PRO A 97 8.28 -0.55 -24.67
C PRO A 97 6.83 -0.63 -25.16
N THR A 98 6.21 -1.81 -25.06
CA THR A 98 4.82 -2.04 -25.49
C THR A 98 3.80 -1.26 -24.67
N LEU A 99 4.15 -0.84 -23.44
CA LEU A 99 3.28 -0.04 -22.59
C LEU A 99 3.50 1.47 -22.77
N GLY A 100 4.63 1.89 -23.33
CA GLY A 100 4.98 3.29 -23.55
C GLY A 100 5.25 4.09 -22.26
N HIS A 101 5.28 3.43 -21.10
CA HIS A 101 5.58 4.06 -19.81
C HIS A 101 6.32 3.09 -18.88
N ASP A 102 6.99 3.66 -17.87
CA ASP A 102 7.68 2.90 -16.85
C ASP A 102 6.70 2.36 -15.83
N LEU A 103 6.91 1.11 -15.41
CA LEU A 103 6.23 0.50 -14.28
C LEU A 103 7.06 0.66 -13.03
N HIS A 104 6.49 1.30 -12.03
CA HIS A 104 7.13 1.53 -10.74
C HIS A 104 6.57 0.58 -9.68
N PHE A 105 7.42 -0.29 -9.17
CA PHE A 105 7.09 -1.20 -8.07
C PHE A 105 7.79 -0.72 -6.81
N ARG A 106 7.00 -0.31 -5.82
CA ARG A 106 7.51 0.14 -4.52
C ARG A 106 7.62 -1.03 -3.55
N GLU A 107 8.61 -0.95 -2.65
CA GLU A 107 8.74 -1.88 -1.52
C GLU A 107 8.82 -3.37 -1.91
N VAL A 108 9.47 -3.66 -3.03
CA VAL A 108 9.66 -5.05 -3.46
C VAL A 108 10.68 -5.72 -2.54
N ALA A 109 10.30 -6.85 -1.94
CA ALA A 109 11.20 -7.65 -1.14
C ALA A 109 12.25 -8.34 -2.02
N SER A 110 13.50 -8.38 -1.56
CA SER A 110 14.61 -9.02 -2.25
C SER A 110 14.80 -8.58 -3.71
N PRO A 111 15.00 -7.29 -3.98
CA PRO A 111 15.04 -6.76 -5.35
C PRO A 111 16.17 -7.38 -6.19
N ARG A 112 17.25 -7.83 -5.58
CA ARG A 112 18.35 -8.54 -6.28
C ARG A 112 17.89 -9.86 -6.87
N ARG A 113 17.17 -10.66 -6.07
CA ARG A 113 16.62 -11.94 -6.54
C ARG A 113 15.63 -11.75 -7.69
N PHE A 114 14.82 -10.69 -7.61
CA PHE A 114 13.92 -10.32 -8.70
C PHE A 114 14.68 -10.06 -10.01
N VAL A 115 15.76 -9.25 -9.96
CA VAL A 115 16.58 -8.96 -11.14
C VAL A 115 17.22 -10.22 -11.70
N GLU A 116 17.68 -11.14 -10.85
CA GLU A 116 18.25 -12.43 -11.27
C GLU A 116 17.22 -13.28 -12.03
N LEU A 117 16.00 -13.42 -11.48
CA LEU A 117 14.91 -14.16 -12.13
C LEU A 117 14.56 -13.56 -13.51
N VAL A 118 14.50 -12.24 -13.60
CA VAL A 118 14.20 -11.58 -14.88
C VAL A 118 15.35 -11.78 -15.88
N LYS A 119 16.60 -11.72 -15.45
CA LYS A 119 17.76 -12.00 -16.31
C LYS A 119 17.80 -13.44 -16.80
N GLU A 120 17.44 -14.41 -15.98
CA GLU A 120 17.34 -15.81 -16.39
C GLU A 120 16.25 -16.01 -17.45
N ALA A 121 15.11 -15.32 -17.30
CA ALA A 121 14.00 -15.42 -18.23
C ALA A 121 14.19 -14.58 -19.51
N ASN A 122 15.02 -13.54 -19.47
CA ASN A 122 15.32 -12.66 -20.58
C ASN A 122 16.82 -12.36 -20.67
N PRO A 123 17.61 -13.21 -21.37
CA PRO A 123 19.06 -13.02 -21.54
C PRO A 123 19.44 -11.72 -22.28
N ASN A 124 18.52 -11.17 -23.06
CA ASN A 124 18.73 -9.92 -23.84
C ASN A 124 18.43 -8.65 -23.05
N LEU A 125 18.16 -8.77 -21.75
CA LEU A 125 17.89 -7.64 -20.91
C LEU A 125 19.06 -6.66 -20.88
N SER A 126 18.85 -5.47 -21.32
CA SER A 126 19.84 -4.38 -21.28
C SER A 126 20.04 -3.92 -19.84
N GLY A 127 20.98 -4.56 -19.14
CA GLY A 127 21.58 -4.19 -17.87
C GLY A 127 20.66 -3.76 -16.72
N GLY A 128 20.59 -4.58 -15.67
CA GLY A 128 20.03 -4.11 -14.40
C GLY A 128 20.93 -3.01 -13.81
N LYS A 129 20.48 -1.77 -13.75
CA LYS A 129 21.20 -0.66 -13.11
C LYS A 129 20.76 -0.55 -11.65
N TYR A 130 21.72 -0.77 -10.74
CA TYR A 130 21.47 -0.52 -9.32
C TYR A 130 21.86 0.91 -8.98
N ILE A 131 20.90 1.69 -8.48
CA ILE A 131 21.14 3.05 -8.00
C ILE A 131 20.98 3.04 -6.48
N PHE A 132 22.10 3.22 -5.79
CA PHE A 132 22.08 3.36 -4.34
C PHE A 132 22.01 4.85 -3.99
N ARG A 133 20.91 5.25 -3.40
CA ARG A 133 20.76 6.61 -2.88
C ARG A 133 21.49 6.69 -1.53
N ARG A 134 22.44 7.63 -1.45
CA ARG A 134 23.10 7.99 -0.19
C ARG A 134 22.18 8.83 0.70
#